data_ee337d7819e57bec157a4ddea7fd7228
#
_entry.id   ee337d7819e57bec157a4ddea7fd7228
#
_cell.length_a   1.000
_cell.length_b   1.000
_cell.length_c   1.000
_cell.angle_alpha   90.00
_cell.angle_beta   90.00
_cell.angle_gamma   90.00
#
_symmetry.space_group_name_H-M   'P 1'
#
loop_
_entity.id
_entity.type
_entity.pdbx_description
1 polymer ?
#
loop_
_entity_poly.entity_id
_entity_poly.type
_entity_poly.pdbx_seq_one_letter_code
_entity_poly.pdbx_strand_id
1 'polypeptide(L)'
;MRRAAIIGFAAILASFAGFAATEYDVMIPSNTLGVVKVTSAAEYLPLAIGYGAVSAGSDAEARADGLIMTSNLVAGDELFVYDHESGKYDVFGLEKAEDGTATWKSRRVVVISNGGVTVEEGTAAADTVLAPGYGCWLHRPGVASRDDKTVTLAGQVFTGKITVTIAAASGTKAFGQTLIGPPVPSTGDFHLNGGSISWTGAVKGDEIRLAKEDGTYETVKYTGTQWIRYYYENDGGLSRLKKDTDPVIPAGQAAWYARKAGNPSFNIEMEVK
;
A
#
# COMPACT_ATOMS: atom_id res chain seq x y z
N MET A 1 24.16 -5.85 11.65
CA MET A 1 23.60 -4.99 10.59
C MET A 1 22.09 -5.08 10.42
N ARG A 2 21.40 -6.22 10.73
CA ARG A 2 19.92 -6.35 10.60
C ARG A 2 19.07 -5.44 11.52
N ARG A 3 19.61 -4.94 12.63
CA ARG A 3 18.88 -4.08 13.59
C ARG A 3 18.68 -2.63 13.12
N ALA A 4 19.56 -2.10 12.27
CA ALA A 4 19.46 -0.71 11.81
C ALA A 4 18.34 -0.48 10.77
N ALA A 5 18.09 -1.46 9.90
CA ALA A 5 17.00 -1.38 8.91
C ALA A 5 15.62 -1.39 9.57
N ILE A 6 15.45 -2.17 10.66
CA ILE A 6 14.21 -2.24 11.43
C ILE A 6 13.93 -0.88 12.11
N ILE A 7 14.96 -0.19 12.59
CA ILE A 7 14.79 1.12 13.28
C ILE A 7 14.33 2.20 12.29
N GLY A 8 14.87 2.23 11.07
CA GLY A 8 14.46 3.19 10.06
C GLY A 8 13.00 2.98 9.61
N PHE A 9 12.58 1.73 9.46
CA PHE A 9 11.20 1.37 9.10
C PHE A 9 10.23 1.60 10.28
N ALA A 10 10.65 1.30 11.50
CA ALA A 10 9.85 1.55 12.70
C ALA A 10 9.51 3.04 12.91
N ALA A 11 10.41 3.96 12.53
CA ALA A 11 10.13 5.39 12.60
C ALA A 11 9.02 5.83 11.62
N ILE A 12 8.92 5.16 10.45
CA ILE A 12 7.84 5.37 9.50
C ILE A 12 6.54 4.75 10.02
N LEU A 13 6.61 3.54 10.58
CA LEU A 13 5.46 2.77 11.07
C LEU A 13 4.88 3.30 12.40
N ALA A 14 5.69 3.93 13.27
CA ALA A 14 5.26 4.46 14.57
C ALA A 14 4.13 5.51 14.52
N SER A 15 3.60 5.78 13.32
CA SER A 15 2.53 6.74 13.07
C SER A 15 1.10 6.19 13.17
N PHE A 16 0.90 4.89 13.44
CA PHE A 16 -0.33 4.16 13.08
C PHE A 16 -1.19 3.62 14.24
N ALA A 17 -1.33 4.24 15.34
CA ALA A 17 -2.26 3.77 16.37
C ALA A 17 -3.69 4.30 16.15
N GLY A 18 -4.63 3.40 15.89
CA GLY A 18 -6.06 3.61 16.05
C GLY A 18 -6.89 3.59 14.75
N PHE A 19 -7.41 2.42 14.35
CA PHE A 19 -8.38 2.29 13.28
C PHE A 19 -9.60 1.46 13.72
N ALA A 20 -10.78 1.85 13.25
CA ALA A 20 -12.01 1.10 13.40
C ALA A 20 -12.13 0.06 12.29
N ALA A 21 -12.84 -1.02 12.56
CA ALA A 21 -13.15 -2.07 11.60
C ALA A 21 -13.76 -1.52 10.31
N THR A 22 -13.37 -2.06 9.19
CA THR A 22 -13.85 -1.65 7.87
C THR A 22 -15.10 -2.45 7.52
N GLU A 23 -16.17 -1.77 7.18
CA GLU A 23 -17.35 -2.37 6.58
C GLU A 23 -17.10 -2.51 5.08
N TYR A 24 -17.10 -3.75 4.57
CA TYR A 24 -16.96 -4.00 3.13
C TYR A 24 -18.34 -4.03 2.51
N ASP A 25 -18.60 -3.16 1.55
CA ASP A 25 -19.69 -3.37 0.62
C ASP A 25 -19.37 -4.60 -0.26
N VAL A 26 -20.40 -5.38 -0.57
CA VAL A 26 -20.27 -6.64 -1.31
C VAL A 26 -19.49 -6.38 -2.61
N MET A 27 -18.25 -6.84 -2.64
CA MET A 27 -17.45 -6.84 -3.86
C MET A 27 -17.86 -8.03 -4.71
N ILE A 28 -18.24 -7.76 -5.95
CA ILE A 28 -18.57 -8.81 -6.91
C ILE A 28 -17.28 -9.09 -7.70
N PRO A 29 -16.68 -10.28 -7.57
CA PRO A 29 -15.53 -10.64 -8.38
C PRO A 29 -15.97 -10.72 -9.84
N SER A 30 -15.20 -10.10 -10.72
CA SER A 30 -15.40 -10.28 -12.16
C SER A 30 -14.73 -11.60 -12.58
N ASN A 31 -15.19 -12.20 -13.68
CA ASN A 31 -14.48 -13.35 -14.27
C ASN A 31 -13.19 -12.93 -15.00
N THR A 32 -12.74 -11.69 -14.83
CA THR A 32 -11.58 -11.14 -15.50
C THR A 32 -10.35 -11.28 -14.59
N LEU A 33 -9.29 -11.89 -15.11
CA LEU A 33 -8.00 -11.90 -14.46
C LEU A 33 -7.20 -10.67 -14.86
N GLY A 34 -6.68 -9.98 -13.89
CA GLY A 34 -5.79 -8.84 -14.08
C GLY A 34 -4.36 -9.19 -13.68
N VAL A 35 -3.41 -8.56 -14.35
CA VAL A 35 -1.99 -8.63 -14.02
C VAL A 35 -1.40 -7.25 -14.08
N VAL A 36 -0.69 -6.86 -13.03
CA VAL A 36 0.10 -5.63 -13.04
C VAL A 36 1.54 -5.93 -12.66
N LYS A 37 2.48 -5.23 -13.29
CA LYS A 37 3.91 -5.35 -13.03
C LYS A 37 4.42 -4.03 -12.45
N VAL A 38 5.08 -4.12 -11.31
CA VAL A 38 5.72 -2.98 -10.65
C VAL A 38 7.22 -3.20 -10.66
N THR A 39 7.97 -2.38 -11.39
CA THR A 39 9.43 -2.42 -11.42
C THR A 39 9.99 -1.32 -10.53
N SER A 40 10.78 -1.69 -9.54
CA SER A 40 11.37 -0.74 -8.60
C SER A 40 12.66 -1.28 -7.99
N ALA A 41 13.66 -0.44 -7.86
CA ALA A 41 14.88 -0.73 -7.11
C ALA A 41 14.76 -0.42 -5.61
N ALA A 42 13.62 0.08 -5.15
CA ALA A 42 13.37 0.37 -3.74
C ALA A 42 13.35 -0.92 -2.91
N GLU A 43 14.06 -0.92 -1.80
CA GLU A 43 14.08 -2.04 -0.86
C GLU A 43 12.70 -2.23 -0.19
N TYR A 44 12.02 -1.11 0.10
CA TYR A 44 10.65 -1.09 0.59
C TYR A 44 9.73 -0.57 -0.50
N LEU A 45 8.82 -1.41 -0.97
CA LEU A 45 7.89 -1.11 -2.05
C LEU A 45 6.45 -1.16 -1.52
N PRO A 46 5.72 -0.04 -1.53
CA PRO A 46 4.29 -0.06 -1.20
C PRO A 46 3.50 -0.62 -2.38
N LEU A 47 2.72 -1.66 -2.12
CA LEU A 47 1.88 -2.34 -3.11
C LEU A 47 0.40 -2.13 -2.81
N ALA A 48 -0.38 -1.89 -3.86
CA ALA A 48 -1.83 -1.82 -3.78
C ALA A 48 -2.44 -3.22 -3.70
N ILE A 49 -3.41 -3.40 -2.81
CA ILE A 49 -4.22 -4.61 -2.75
C ILE A 49 -5.46 -4.35 -3.60
N GLY A 50 -5.34 -4.62 -4.89
CA GLY A 50 -6.37 -4.31 -5.89
C GLY A 50 -7.04 -5.52 -6.53
N TYR A 51 -6.60 -6.74 -6.17
CA TYR A 51 -7.12 -7.97 -6.75
C TYR A 51 -7.60 -8.95 -5.68
N GLY A 52 -8.59 -9.76 -6.04
CA GLY A 52 -8.95 -10.95 -5.27
C GLY A 52 -7.98 -12.10 -5.53
N ALA A 53 -7.97 -13.07 -4.63
CA ALA A 53 -7.18 -14.28 -4.81
C ALA A 53 -7.65 -15.06 -6.04
N VAL A 54 -6.69 -15.56 -6.81
CA VAL A 54 -6.99 -16.55 -7.85
C VAL A 54 -7.14 -17.91 -7.15
N SER A 55 -8.30 -18.18 -6.58
CA SER A 55 -8.66 -19.52 -6.17
C SER A 55 -9.86 -19.98 -6.96
N ALA A 56 -9.88 -21.25 -7.31
CA ALA A 56 -11.01 -21.92 -7.97
C ALA A 56 -12.24 -22.09 -7.05
N GLY A 57 -12.39 -21.22 -6.07
CA GLY A 57 -13.45 -21.21 -5.07
C GLY A 57 -14.01 -19.81 -4.89
N SER A 58 -15.20 -19.75 -4.35
CA SER A 58 -16.06 -18.57 -4.23
C SER A 58 -15.54 -17.41 -3.35
N ASP A 59 -14.29 -17.42 -2.92
CA ASP A 59 -13.78 -16.42 -2.00
C ASP A 59 -13.17 -15.25 -2.79
N ALA A 60 -13.91 -14.16 -2.81
CA ALA A 60 -13.50 -12.89 -3.42
C ALA A 60 -12.40 -12.14 -2.64
N GLU A 61 -11.83 -12.76 -1.64
CA GLU A 61 -10.86 -12.16 -0.73
C GLU A 61 -9.43 -12.31 -1.26
N ALA A 62 -8.66 -11.22 -1.22
CA ALA A 62 -7.24 -11.25 -1.54
C ALA A 62 -6.46 -11.90 -0.40
N ARG A 63 -5.56 -12.84 -0.71
CA ARG A 63 -4.74 -13.56 0.27
C ARG A 63 -3.26 -13.33 0.00
N ALA A 64 -2.44 -13.39 1.04
CA ALA A 64 -1.01 -13.14 0.92
C ALA A 64 -0.29 -14.09 -0.04
N ASP A 65 -0.75 -15.33 -0.17
CA ASP A 65 -0.18 -16.36 -1.05
C ASP A 65 -0.72 -16.34 -2.48
N GLY A 66 -1.90 -15.73 -2.72
CA GLY A 66 -2.56 -15.69 -4.03
C GLY A 66 -2.39 -14.41 -4.83
N LEU A 67 -2.02 -13.30 -4.18
CA LEU A 67 -1.98 -11.99 -4.81
C LEU A 67 -0.62 -11.66 -5.45
N ILE A 68 0.47 -11.98 -4.78
CA ILE A 68 1.82 -11.61 -5.21
C ILE A 68 2.50 -12.83 -5.81
N MET A 69 2.79 -12.77 -7.11
CA MET A 69 3.50 -13.85 -7.77
C MET A 69 4.95 -13.91 -7.29
N THR A 70 5.36 -15.09 -6.87
CA THR A 70 6.66 -15.32 -6.24
C THR A 70 7.80 -15.60 -7.22
N SER A 71 7.54 -15.61 -8.54
CA SER A 71 8.53 -15.96 -9.56
C SER A 71 9.77 -15.05 -9.56
N ASN A 72 9.57 -13.76 -9.29
CA ASN A 72 10.64 -12.74 -9.32
C ASN A 72 11.09 -12.33 -7.91
N LEU A 73 10.59 -13.01 -6.88
CA LEU A 73 10.96 -12.79 -5.50
C LEU A 73 11.96 -13.84 -5.04
N VAL A 74 12.73 -13.55 -4.02
CA VAL A 74 13.75 -14.46 -3.48
C VAL A 74 13.44 -14.81 -2.03
N ALA A 75 13.93 -15.96 -1.57
CA ALA A 75 13.80 -16.35 -0.17
C ALA A 75 14.39 -15.25 0.73
N GLY A 76 13.62 -14.86 1.74
CA GLY A 76 13.95 -13.76 2.65
C GLY A 76 13.32 -12.41 2.30
N ASP A 77 12.62 -12.28 1.17
CA ASP A 77 11.71 -11.17 0.95
C ASP A 77 10.57 -11.25 1.98
N GLU A 78 10.06 -10.09 2.41
CA GLU A 78 9.07 -10.02 3.48
C GLU A 78 7.89 -9.14 3.05
N LEU A 79 6.68 -9.58 3.40
CA LEU A 79 5.45 -8.83 3.20
C LEU A 79 4.93 -8.35 4.55
N PHE A 80 4.71 -7.05 4.68
CA PHE A 80 4.12 -6.42 5.87
C PHE A 80 2.68 -6.05 5.56
N VAL A 81 1.76 -6.69 6.25
CA VAL A 81 0.31 -6.46 6.13
C VAL A 81 -0.20 -5.86 7.42
N TYR A 82 -0.88 -4.73 7.33
CA TYR A 82 -1.48 -4.12 8.49
C TYR A 82 -2.84 -4.76 8.77
N ASP A 83 -2.97 -5.34 9.96
CA ASP A 83 -4.24 -5.81 10.47
C ASP A 83 -4.98 -4.64 11.15
N HIS A 84 -6.10 -4.25 10.55
CA HIS A 84 -6.91 -3.13 11.02
C HIS A 84 -7.67 -3.43 12.32
N GLU A 85 -7.92 -4.69 12.63
CA GLU A 85 -8.64 -5.09 13.84
C GLU A 85 -7.72 -5.05 15.06
N SER A 86 -6.54 -5.65 14.96
CA SER A 86 -5.58 -5.71 16.07
C SER A 86 -4.68 -4.48 16.16
N GLY A 87 -4.58 -3.66 15.11
CA GLY A 87 -3.66 -2.52 15.00
C GLY A 87 -2.19 -2.93 14.92
N LYS A 88 -1.91 -4.12 14.43
CA LYS A 88 -0.58 -4.73 14.33
C LYS A 88 -0.20 -4.97 12.87
N TYR A 89 1.08 -5.24 12.64
CA TYR A 89 1.56 -5.73 11.35
C TYR A 89 1.85 -7.22 11.42
N ASP A 90 1.21 -7.97 10.54
CA ASP A 90 1.62 -9.33 10.23
C ASP A 90 2.75 -9.29 9.20
N VAL A 91 3.84 -9.98 9.49
CA VAL A 91 4.99 -10.04 8.61
C VAL A 91 5.19 -11.46 8.12
N PHE A 92 5.02 -11.64 6.83
CA PHE A 92 5.21 -12.91 6.13
C PHE A 92 6.59 -12.91 5.49
N GLY A 93 7.35 -13.96 5.72
CA GLY A 93 8.60 -14.21 5.00
C GLY A 93 8.38 -15.16 3.83
N LEU A 94 9.00 -14.86 2.69
CA LEU A 94 8.99 -15.78 1.56
C LEU A 94 10.00 -16.90 1.79
N GLU A 95 9.53 -18.14 1.71
CA GLU A 95 10.36 -19.33 1.72
C GLU A 95 10.27 -20.03 0.36
N LYS A 96 11.40 -20.55 -0.10
CA LYS A 96 11.47 -21.38 -1.32
C LYS A 96 11.93 -22.78 -0.94
N ALA A 97 11.16 -23.77 -1.35
CA ALA A 97 11.55 -25.16 -1.23
C ALA A 97 12.57 -25.55 -2.31
N GLU A 98 13.21 -26.72 -2.15
CA GLU A 98 14.20 -27.23 -3.10
C GLU A 98 13.63 -27.47 -4.50
N ASP A 99 12.33 -27.75 -4.61
CA ASP A 99 11.62 -27.91 -5.88
C ASP A 99 11.25 -26.58 -6.56
N GLY A 100 11.63 -25.44 -5.95
CA GLY A 100 11.33 -24.10 -6.44
C GLY A 100 9.97 -23.55 -6.01
N THR A 101 9.15 -24.33 -5.31
CA THR A 101 7.88 -23.86 -4.75
C THR A 101 8.14 -22.75 -3.74
N ALA A 102 7.43 -21.63 -3.89
CA ALA A 102 7.57 -20.49 -3.00
C ALA A 102 6.27 -20.24 -2.25
N THR A 103 6.39 -20.01 -0.94
CA THR A 103 5.24 -19.78 -0.05
C THR A 103 5.53 -18.64 0.91
N TRP A 104 4.50 -17.85 1.21
CA TRP A 104 4.53 -16.87 2.28
C TRP A 104 4.21 -17.57 3.60
N LYS A 105 5.06 -17.36 4.60
CA LYS A 105 4.83 -17.89 5.95
C LYS A 105 4.89 -16.76 6.96
N SER A 106 3.93 -16.73 7.88
CA SER A 106 3.99 -15.79 9.00
C SER A 106 5.22 -16.09 9.85
N ARG A 107 6.02 -15.07 10.10
CA ARG A 107 7.22 -15.17 10.94
C ARG A 107 7.14 -14.36 12.21
N ARG A 108 6.39 -13.25 12.18
CA ARG A 108 6.32 -12.34 13.32
C ARG A 108 5.13 -11.41 13.21
N VAL A 109 4.71 -10.92 14.35
CA VAL A 109 3.77 -9.82 14.49
C VAL A 109 4.53 -8.61 15.01
N VAL A 110 4.41 -7.47 14.34
CA VAL A 110 5.05 -6.23 14.75
C VAL A 110 4.01 -5.30 15.35
N VAL A 111 4.16 -5.02 16.62
CA VAL A 111 3.31 -4.10 17.38
C VAL A 111 4.03 -2.77 17.55
N ILE A 112 3.36 -1.70 17.15
CA ILE A 112 3.90 -0.34 17.29
C ILE A 112 3.02 0.42 18.28
N SER A 113 3.54 0.67 19.46
CA SER A 113 2.82 1.39 20.52
C SER A 113 3.70 2.44 21.18
N ASN A 114 3.16 3.64 21.39
CA ASN A 114 3.77 4.71 22.20
C ASN A 114 5.29 4.95 21.97
N GLY A 115 5.72 4.84 20.71
CA GLY A 115 7.12 5.07 20.33
C GLY A 115 8.04 3.86 20.47
N GLY A 116 7.51 2.70 20.86
CA GLY A 116 8.23 1.42 20.89
C GLY A 116 7.77 0.47 19.78
N VAL A 117 8.65 -0.44 19.40
CA VAL A 117 8.36 -1.56 18.50
C VAL A 117 8.58 -2.85 19.27
N THR A 118 7.54 -3.65 19.37
CA THR A 118 7.62 -5.01 19.94
C THR A 118 7.46 -5.99 18.80
N VAL A 119 8.27 -7.04 18.79
CA VAL A 119 8.19 -8.13 17.82
C VAL A 119 7.81 -9.40 18.59
N GLU A 120 6.69 -9.98 18.20
CA GLU A 120 6.18 -11.23 18.73
C GLU A 120 6.33 -12.33 17.67
N GLU A 121 6.40 -13.60 18.05
CA GLU A 121 6.31 -14.69 17.08
C GLU A 121 4.94 -14.66 16.40
N GLY A 122 4.93 -14.65 15.08
CA GLY A 122 3.70 -14.61 14.29
C GLY A 122 3.03 -15.97 14.30
N THR A 123 1.76 -15.97 14.60
CA THR A 123 0.86 -17.12 14.50
C THR A 123 -0.13 -17.03 13.35
N ALA A 124 -0.15 -15.88 12.66
CA ALA A 124 -1.03 -15.68 11.53
C ALA A 124 -0.71 -16.68 10.42
N ALA A 125 -1.73 -17.33 9.91
CA ALA A 125 -1.59 -18.26 8.81
C ALA A 125 -1.28 -17.52 7.49
N ALA A 126 -0.72 -18.23 6.52
CA ALA A 126 -0.48 -17.69 5.17
C ALA A 126 -1.77 -17.27 4.43
N ASP A 127 -2.92 -17.62 4.98
CA ASP A 127 -4.24 -17.28 4.50
C ASP A 127 -4.79 -15.93 5.03
N THR A 128 -3.96 -15.11 5.68
CA THR A 128 -4.37 -13.77 6.12
C THR A 128 -4.94 -12.97 4.95
N VAL A 129 -6.15 -12.50 5.12
CA VAL A 129 -6.87 -11.70 4.12
C VAL A 129 -6.23 -10.33 4.00
N LEU A 130 -5.93 -9.92 2.78
CA LEU A 130 -5.47 -8.58 2.47
C LEU A 130 -6.68 -7.70 2.16
N ALA A 131 -6.86 -6.64 2.94
CA ALA A 131 -8.01 -5.74 2.79
C ALA A 131 -7.93 -4.93 1.49
N PRO A 132 -8.86 -5.11 0.54
CA PRO A 132 -8.89 -4.33 -0.69
C PRO A 132 -9.02 -2.84 -0.44
N GLY A 133 -8.38 -2.04 -1.28
CA GLY A 133 -8.34 -0.58 -1.13
C GLY A 133 -7.26 -0.08 -0.17
N TYR A 134 -6.66 -0.96 0.61
CA TYR A 134 -5.48 -0.67 1.41
C TYR A 134 -4.22 -1.11 0.70
N GLY A 135 -3.07 -0.68 1.21
CA GLY A 135 -1.76 -1.11 0.75
C GLY A 135 -1.09 -2.07 1.72
N CYS A 136 -0.09 -2.77 1.22
CA CYS A 136 0.88 -3.51 2.02
C CYS A 136 2.30 -3.06 1.64
N TRP A 137 3.31 -3.46 2.43
CA TRP A 137 4.70 -3.22 2.10
C TRP A 137 5.39 -4.52 1.73
N LEU A 138 6.11 -4.48 0.62
CA LEU A 138 7.04 -5.53 0.25
C LEU A 138 8.47 -5.05 0.56
N HIS A 139 9.15 -5.75 1.45
CA HIS A 139 10.54 -5.54 1.77
C HIS A 139 11.40 -6.55 1.02
N ARG A 140 12.34 -6.06 0.21
CA ARG A 140 13.20 -6.85 -0.68
C ARG A 140 14.67 -6.56 -0.38
N PRO A 141 15.28 -7.19 0.63
CA PRO A 141 16.68 -6.94 0.98
C PRO A 141 17.60 -7.15 -0.21
N GLY A 142 18.44 -6.14 -0.50
CA GLY A 142 19.42 -6.20 -1.57
C GLY A 142 18.84 -6.16 -3.00
N VAL A 143 17.59 -5.72 -3.19
CA VAL A 143 16.93 -5.64 -4.51
C VAL A 143 17.72 -4.81 -5.52
N ALA A 144 18.46 -3.79 -5.08
CA ALA A 144 19.25 -2.93 -5.96
C ALA A 144 20.28 -3.71 -6.79
N SER A 145 20.80 -4.83 -6.27
CA SER A 145 21.77 -5.71 -6.93
C SER A 145 21.16 -6.89 -7.67
N ARG A 146 19.82 -7.01 -7.73
CA ARG A 146 19.14 -8.08 -8.46
C ARG A 146 19.01 -7.72 -9.95
N ASP A 147 19.09 -8.74 -10.81
CA ASP A 147 18.88 -8.56 -12.25
C ASP A 147 17.43 -8.20 -12.56
N ASP A 148 16.46 -8.89 -11.93
CA ASP A 148 15.04 -8.60 -12.07
C ASP A 148 14.50 -7.93 -10.78
N LYS A 149 13.98 -6.73 -10.97
CA LYS A 149 13.41 -5.89 -9.92
C LYS A 149 11.88 -5.79 -10.01
N THR A 150 11.27 -6.60 -10.89
CA THR A 150 9.84 -6.56 -11.16
C THR A 150 9.08 -7.42 -10.17
N VAL A 151 8.01 -6.87 -9.61
CA VAL A 151 7.00 -7.60 -8.83
C VAL A 151 5.75 -7.71 -9.68
N THR A 152 5.20 -8.90 -9.77
CA THR A 152 3.95 -9.16 -10.51
C THR A 152 2.83 -9.39 -9.50
N LEU A 153 1.78 -8.60 -9.60
CA LEU A 153 0.52 -8.79 -8.90
C LEU A 153 -0.48 -9.38 -9.88
N ALA A 154 -1.15 -10.45 -9.48
CA ALA A 154 -2.15 -11.09 -10.34
C ALA A 154 -3.34 -11.55 -9.50
N GLY A 155 -4.53 -11.47 -10.06
CA GLY A 155 -5.75 -11.90 -9.39
C GLY A 155 -7.00 -11.54 -10.16
N GLN A 156 -8.15 -11.87 -9.58
CA GLN A 156 -9.43 -11.43 -10.11
C GLN A 156 -9.57 -9.91 -9.95
N VAL A 157 -10.00 -9.23 -11.01
CA VAL A 157 -10.34 -7.81 -10.95
C VAL A 157 -11.67 -7.67 -10.22
N PHE A 158 -11.71 -6.83 -9.21
CA PHE A 158 -12.96 -6.46 -8.55
C PHE A 158 -13.74 -5.47 -9.41
N THR A 159 -15.04 -5.59 -9.37
CA THR A 159 -15.97 -4.58 -9.92
C THR A 159 -16.85 -4.09 -8.79
N GLY A 160 -17.12 -2.79 -8.75
CA GLY A 160 -17.96 -2.19 -7.73
C GLY A 160 -17.23 -1.17 -6.87
N LYS A 161 -17.74 -0.94 -5.67
CA LYS A 161 -17.22 0.06 -4.75
C LYS A 161 -16.43 -0.57 -3.61
N ILE A 162 -15.30 0.04 -3.30
CA ILE A 162 -14.47 -0.27 -2.13
C ILE A 162 -14.47 0.96 -1.22
N THR A 163 -14.76 0.75 0.06
CA THR A 163 -14.70 1.81 1.07
C THR A 163 -13.44 1.66 1.92
N VAL A 164 -12.68 2.73 2.03
CA VAL A 164 -11.47 2.79 2.85
C VAL A 164 -11.60 3.88 3.90
N THR A 165 -11.38 3.55 5.16
CA THR A 165 -11.38 4.52 6.25
C THR A 165 -10.03 5.22 6.34
N ILE A 166 -10.04 6.53 6.17
CA ILE A 166 -8.88 7.40 6.37
C ILE A 166 -8.81 7.79 7.84
N ALA A 167 -7.71 7.47 8.47
CA ALA A 167 -7.52 7.72 9.89
C ALA A 167 -7.31 9.20 10.22
N ALA A 168 -7.91 9.63 11.33
CA ALA A 168 -7.58 10.90 11.96
C ALA A 168 -6.15 10.90 12.53
N ALA A 169 -5.56 12.08 12.68
CA ALA A 169 -4.32 12.21 13.44
C ALA A 169 -4.58 11.90 14.92
N SER A 170 -3.70 11.12 15.54
CA SER A 170 -3.78 10.79 16.96
C SER A 170 -2.76 11.58 17.78
N GLY A 171 -3.20 12.03 18.97
CA GLY A 171 -2.31 12.75 19.89
C GLY A 171 -1.77 14.05 19.30
N THR A 172 -0.46 14.26 19.42
CA THR A 172 0.25 15.46 18.92
C THR A 172 0.74 15.35 17.48
N LYS A 173 0.36 14.29 16.76
CA LYS A 173 0.81 14.08 15.39
C LYS A 173 0.18 15.10 14.44
N ALA A 174 0.98 15.59 13.50
CA ALA A 174 0.52 16.54 12.50
C ALA A 174 -0.45 15.92 11.47
N PHE A 175 -0.37 14.60 11.28
CA PHE A 175 -1.19 13.85 10.33
C PHE A 175 -1.62 12.48 10.88
N GLY A 176 -2.84 12.08 10.57
CA GLY A 176 -3.25 10.67 10.53
C GLY A 176 -2.79 10.06 9.21
N GLN A 177 -2.38 8.80 9.22
CA GLN A 177 -1.83 8.16 8.03
C GLN A 177 -2.54 6.84 7.73
N THR A 178 -2.91 6.65 6.47
CA THR A 178 -3.51 5.41 5.96
C THR A 178 -2.80 5.05 4.66
N LEU A 179 -2.31 3.82 4.55
CA LEU A 179 -1.74 3.33 3.29
C LEU A 179 -2.89 2.88 2.39
N ILE A 180 -3.20 3.68 1.39
CA ILE A 180 -4.26 3.38 0.42
C ILE A 180 -3.67 2.66 -0.78
N GLY A 181 -4.35 1.62 -1.24
CA GLY A 181 -4.01 0.86 -2.44
C GLY A 181 -5.18 0.88 -3.41
N PRO A 182 -5.22 1.86 -4.32
CA PRO A 182 -6.32 1.92 -5.26
C PRO A 182 -6.49 0.62 -6.02
N PRO A 183 -7.73 0.14 -6.21
CA PRO A 183 -7.98 -1.02 -7.04
C PRO A 183 -7.47 -0.72 -8.45
N VAL A 184 -6.71 -1.63 -9.01
CA VAL A 184 -6.06 -1.41 -10.31
C VAL A 184 -7.12 -1.48 -11.39
N PRO A 185 -7.42 -0.40 -12.10
CA PRO A 185 -8.10 -0.51 -13.37
C PRO A 185 -7.19 -1.28 -14.32
N SER A 186 -7.76 -2.13 -15.14
CA SER A 186 -7.04 -2.99 -16.11
C SER A 186 -6.16 -2.21 -17.11
N THR A 187 -6.11 -0.89 -17.04
CA THR A 187 -5.56 -0.02 -18.08
C THR A 187 -4.54 1.02 -17.65
N GLY A 188 -4.05 1.01 -16.41
CA GLY A 188 -2.96 1.93 -16.08
C GLY A 188 -3.01 2.62 -14.71
N ASP A 189 -2.42 3.79 -14.65
CA ASP A 189 -2.26 4.59 -13.44
C ASP A 189 -3.59 5.12 -12.90
N PHE A 190 -3.63 5.32 -11.60
CA PHE A 190 -4.83 5.79 -10.93
C PHE A 190 -4.80 7.32 -10.76
N HIS A 191 -5.64 8.02 -11.53
CA HIS A 191 -5.74 9.47 -11.54
C HIS A 191 -6.47 10.00 -10.30
N LEU A 192 -5.80 10.81 -9.50
CA LEU A 192 -6.36 11.35 -8.25
C LEU A 192 -7.55 12.30 -8.47
N ASN A 193 -7.61 12.95 -9.63
CA ASN A 193 -8.70 13.83 -10.03
C ASN A 193 -9.66 13.20 -11.06
N GLY A 194 -9.49 11.91 -11.37
CA GLY A 194 -10.21 11.22 -12.45
C GLY A 194 -11.63 10.76 -12.12
N GLY A 195 -12.12 11.02 -10.89
CA GLY A 195 -13.49 10.71 -10.50
C GLY A 195 -13.76 9.25 -10.09
N SER A 196 -12.76 8.37 -10.14
CA SER A 196 -12.87 6.99 -9.62
C SER A 196 -12.72 6.90 -8.10
N ILE A 197 -12.28 7.97 -7.45
CA ILE A 197 -12.32 8.10 -5.99
C ILE A 197 -13.22 9.27 -5.61
N SER A 198 -14.12 9.01 -4.66
CA SER A 198 -14.85 10.08 -3.98
C SER A 198 -14.02 10.61 -2.81
N TRP A 199 -13.56 11.84 -2.93
CA TRP A 199 -12.81 12.54 -1.89
C TRP A 199 -13.71 13.36 -0.96
N THR A 200 -14.99 12.98 -0.84
CA THR A 200 -15.96 13.67 0.04
C THR A 200 -15.52 13.54 1.49
N GLY A 201 -15.01 14.56 2.08
CA GLY A 201 -14.40 14.52 3.42
C GLY A 201 -12.93 14.90 3.44
N ALA A 202 -12.26 14.90 2.28
CA ALA A 202 -10.91 15.46 2.18
C ALA A 202 -10.94 16.97 2.46
N VAL A 203 -9.92 17.46 3.16
CA VAL A 203 -9.83 18.89 3.52
C VAL A 203 -8.54 19.49 3.00
N LYS A 204 -8.58 20.80 2.78
CA LYS A 204 -7.39 21.56 2.34
C LYS A 204 -6.20 21.30 3.27
N GLY A 205 -5.12 20.81 2.70
CA GLY A 205 -3.88 20.50 3.40
C GLY A 205 -3.72 19.02 3.76
N ASP A 206 -4.68 18.16 3.39
CA ASP A 206 -4.44 16.72 3.32
C ASP A 206 -3.40 16.44 2.23
N GLU A 207 -2.64 15.37 2.40
CA GLU A 207 -1.55 15.01 1.50
C GLU A 207 -1.66 13.55 1.05
N ILE A 208 -1.27 13.29 -0.20
CA ILE A 208 -0.92 11.95 -0.67
C ILE A 208 0.58 11.93 -0.89
N ARG A 209 1.25 10.91 -0.33
CA ARG A 209 2.70 10.74 -0.39
C ARG A 209 3.03 9.49 -1.19
N LEU A 210 3.64 9.69 -2.34
CA LEU A 210 4.08 8.67 -3.26
C LEU A 210 5.52 8.29 -2.95
N ALA A 211 5.78 7.00 -2.74
CA ALA A 211 7.13 6.53 -2.50
C ALA A 211 7.97 6.60 -3.78
N LYS A 212 9.21 7.06 -3.65
CA LYS A 212 10.20 7.06 -4.73
C LYS A 212 11.22 5.93 -4.54
N GLU A 213 11.94 5.63 -5.60
CA GLU A 213 12.99 4.61 -5.59
C GLU A 213 14.14 4.92 -4.63
N ASP A 214 14.41 6.19 -4.37
CA ASP A 214 15.44 6.64 -3.43
C ASP A 214 15.02 6.58 -1.95
N GLY A 215 13.81 6.06 -1.67
CA GLY A 215 13.24 5.95 -0.33
C GLY A 215 12.64 7.26 0.20
N THR A 216 12.65 8.32 -0.59
CA THR A 216 11.96 9.57 -0.26
C THR A 216 10.50 9.54 -0.73
N TYR A 217 9.76 10.60 -0.41
CA TYR A 217 8.36 10.74 -0.82
C TYR A 217 8.17 11.97 -1.68
N GLU A 218 7.39 11.81 -2.72
CA GLU A 218 6.78 12.91 -3.43
C GLU A 218 5.42 13.23 -2.81
N THR A 219 5.13 14.52 -2.59
CA THR A 219 3.91 14.94 -1.92
C THR A 219 2.96 15.62 -2.89
N VAL A 220 1.74 15.11 -2.95
CA VAL A 220 0.59 15.70 -3.62
C VAL A 220 -0.33 16.32 -2.56
N LYS A 221 -0.79 17.55 -2.74
CA LYS A 221 -1.61 18.27 -1.76
C LYS A 221 -3.03 18.48 -2.25
N TYR A 222 -3.99 18.30 -1.33
CA TYR A 222 -5.37 18.68 -1.60
C TYR A 222 -5.61 20.16 -1.36
N THR A 223 -6.14 20.83 -2.37
CA THR A 223 -6.39 22.29 -2.31
C THR A 223 -7.73 22.66 -1.69
N GLY A 224 -8.59 21.68 -1.43
CA GLY A 224 -10.02 21.83 -1.08
C GLY A 224 -10.96 21.50 -2.24
N THR A 225 -10.42 21.39 -3.47
CA THR A 225 -11.21 21.06 -4.66
C THR A 225 -10.54 20.01 -5.55
N GLN A 226 -9.22 19.94 -5.53
CA GLN A 226 -8.45 19.02 -6.38
C GLN A 226 -7.09 18.71 -5.76
N TRP A 227 -6.50 17.60 -6.19
CA TRP A 227 -5.15 17.22 -5.87
C TRP A 227 -4.15 17.88 -6.80
N ILE A 228 -3.04 18.40 -6.26
CA ILE A 228 -2.00 19.11 -7.01
C ILE A 228 -0.63 18.64 -6.53
N ARG A 229 0.25 18.37 -7.49
CA ARG A 229 1.66 18.11 -7.27
C ARG A 229 2.48 19.31 -7.74
N TYR A 230 3.43 19.73 -6.91
CA TYR A 230 4.44 20.70 -7.29
C TYR A 230 5.81 20.01 -7.37
N TYR A 231 6.54 20.24 -8.44
CA TYR A 231 7.87 19.70 -8.64
C TYR A 231 8.77 20.71 -9.34
N TYR A 232 10.09 20.53 -9.20
CA TYR A 232 11.05 21.35 -9.89
C TYR A 232 11.53 20.62 -11.15
N GLU A 233 11.49 21.31 -12.27
CA GLU A 233 12.03 20.86 -13.54
C GLU A 233 13.30 21.65 -13.85
N ASN A 234 14.38 20.95 -14.19
CA ASN A 234 15.63 21.58 -14.62
C ASN A 234 15.60 21.75 -16.13
N ASP A 235 15.53 22.99 -16.58
CA ASP A 235 15.53 23.35 -17.99
C ASP A 235 16.73 24.26 -18.26
N GLY A 236 17.76 23.75 -19.00
CA GLY A 236 18.94 24.51 -19.35
C GLY A 236 19.75 25.08 -18.17
N GLY A 237 19.77 24.39 -17.01
CA GLY A 237 20.46 24.84 -15.80
C GLY A 237 19.62 25.75 -14.88
N LEU A 238 18.39 26.06 -15.27
CA LEU A 238 17.42 26.79 -14.43
C LEU A 238 16.41 25.85 -13.83
N SER A 239 16.26 25.90 -12.51
CA SER A 239 15.23 25.11 -11.80
C SER A 239 13.92 25.90 -11.81
N ARG A 240 12.89 25.37 -12.44
CA ARG A 240 11.56 25.98 -12.54
C ARG A 240 10.53 25.17 -11.76
N LEU A 241 9.74 25.85 -10.92
CA LEU A 241 8.61 25.22 -10.24
C LEU A 241 7.48 24.96 -11.25
N LYS A 242 7.12 23.69 -11.39
CA LYS A 242 6.01 23.23 -12.22
C LYS A 242 4.84 22.79 -11.34
N LYS A 243 3.66 22.80 -11.93
CA LYS A 243 2.41 22.36 -11.32
C LYS A 243 1.81 21.25 -12.18
N ASP A 244 1.57 20.10 -11.56
CA ASP A 244 0.81 19.02 -12.14
C ASP A 244 -0.59 19.00 -11.52
N THR A 245 -1.61 19.04 -12.35
CA THR A 245 -3.03 19.05 -11.96
C THR A 245 -3.71 17.70 -12.20
N ASP A 246 -2.98 16.73 -12.67
CA ASP A 246 -3.47 15.36 -12.85
C ASP A 246 -2.49 14.33 -12.26
N PRO A 247 -2.17 14.45 -10.95
CA PRO A 247 -1.26 13.51 -10.31
C PRO A 247 -1.88 12.12 -10.24
N VAL A 248 -1.03 11.09 -10.35
CA VAL A 248 -1.44 9.69 -10.38
C VAL A 248 -0.76 8.88 -9.27
N ILE A 249 -1.42 7.82 -8.82
CA ILE A 249 -0.79 6.71 -8.12
C ILE A 249 -0.48 5.66 -9.20
N PRO A 250 0.79 5.26 -9.39
CA PRO A 250 1.14 4.29 -10.41
C PRO A 250 0.43 2.95 -10.21
N ALA A 251 0.10 2.28 -11.29
CA ALA A 251 -0.58 0.99 -11.26
C ALA A 251 0.14 -0.01 -10.34
N GLY A 252 -0.63 -0.66 -9.47
CA GLY A 252 -0.12 -1.65 -8.52
C GLY A 252 0.64 -1.08 -7.31
N GLN A 253 0.84 0.23 -7.24
CA GLN A 253 1.46 0.87 -6.10
C GLN A 253 0.43 1.40 -5.09
N ALA A 254 0.81 1.43 -3.82
CA ALA A 254 0.08 2.11 -2.77
C ALA A 254 0.71 3.46 -2.44
N ALA A 255 -0.07 4.32 -1.83
CA ALA A 255 0.37 5.64 -1.40
C ALA A 255 -0.11 5.95 0.02
N TRP A 256 0.64 6.75 0.76
CA TRP A 256 0.18 7.26 2.04
C TRP A 256 -0.83 8.38 1.86
N TYR A 257 -2.03 8.19 2.39
CA TYR A 257 -2.91 9.31 2.67
C TYR A 257 -2.55 9.89 4.04
N ALA A 258 -2.19 11.15 4.08
CA ALA A 258 -1.84 11.88 5.30
C ALA A 258 -2.95 12.89 5.63
N ARG A 259 -3.82 12.52 6.57
CA ARG A 259 -4.93 13.34 7.05
C ARG A 259 -4.43 14.45 7.97
N LYS A 260 -4.68 15.69 7.65
CA LYS A 260 -4.27 16.84 8.46
C LYS A 260 -4.88 16.79 9.86
N ALA A 261 -4.08 17.08 10.88
CA ALA A 261 -4.52 17.12 12.27
C ALA A 261 -5.72 18.06 12.50
N GLY A 262 -6.51 17.75 13.51
CA GLY A 262 -7.73 18.49 13.86
C GLY A 262 -8.96 18.12 13.02
N ASN A 263 -8.84 17.18 12.10
CA ASN A 263 -9.96 16.68 11.30
C ASN A 263 -10.27 15.23 11.66
N PRO A 264 -11.56 14.84 11.72
CA PRO A 264 -11.97 13.48 12.03
C PRO A 264 -11.55 12.50 10.93
N SER A 265 -11.59 11.21 11.22
CA SER A 265 -11.54 10.16 10.21
C SER A 265 -12.71 10.32 9.23
N PHE A 266 -12.55 9.80 8.03
CA PHE A 266 -13.62 9.77 7.02
C PHE A 266 -13.40 8.61 6.06
N ASN A 267 -14.44 8.26 5.33
CA ASN A 267 -14.38 7.21 4.33
C ASN A 267 -14.17 7.78 2.95
N ILE A 268 -13.28 7.15 2.18
CA ILE A 268 -13.20 7.33 0.75
C ILE A 268 -13.84 6.12 0.06
N GLU A 269 -14.55 6.38 -1.03
CA GLU A 269 -15.10 5.34 -1.90
C GLU A 269 -14.27 5.30 -3.18
N MET A 270 -13.82 4.12 -3.55
CA MET A 270 -13.12 3.86 -4.81
C MET A 270 -14.01 3.01 -5.70
N GLU A 271 -14.33 3.48 -6.89
CA GLU A 271 -15.16 2.75 -7.83
C GLU A 271 -14.31 2.15 -8.95
N VAL A 272 -14.45 0.84 -9.12
CA VAL A 272 -13.86 0.09 -10.24
C VAL A 272 -14.95 -0.15 -11.27
N LYS A 273 -14.77 0.40 -12.44
CA LYS A 273 -15.70 0.28 -13.59
C LYS A 273 -15.28 -0.81 -14.54
#